data_7cc0ffba4dc50ac669e4fb9a73c36786
#
_entry.id   7cc0ffba4dc50ac669e4fb9a73c36786
#
_cell.length_a   1.000
_cell.length_b   1.000
_cell.length_c   1.000
_cell.angle_alpha   90.00
_cell.angle_beta   90.00
_cell.angle_gamma   90.00
#
_symmetry.space_group_name_H-M   'P 1'
#
loop_
_entity.id
_entity.type
_entity.pdbx_description
1 polymer ?
#
loop_
_entity_poly.entity_id
_entity_poly.type
_entity_poly.pdbx_seq_one_letter_code
_entity_poly.pdbx_strand_id
1 'polypeptide(L)'
;MNKLLKIAHRGAKAYEPENTLQAFQKALDLHAHGIELDVHLSADGHIIVMHDETIDKMTNGKGDINTYTLAELKSFLIADKLQMPTLNEVFDLVDKKCFINIELKNADTSKKVVSLIGKYIAEKNWNYEHFIISSFDWNALKEVQNLNPNIPIGVLTEENLDTALAFAESIKAKAIHPDFQLLNNENTRKIQEKGFLVFPWTVNTEEDIQKVKSYNVNGIISDNPDKI
;
A
#
# COMPACT_ATOMS: atom_id res chain seq x y z
N MET A 1 -4.69 -25.11 -3.36
CA MET A 1 -4.05 -24.11 -2.49
C MET A 1 -3.98 -22.80 -3.26
N ASN A 2 -4.48 -21.70 -2.72
CA ASN A 2 -4.31 -20.40 -3.35
C ASN A 2 -2.81 -20.03 -3.31
N LYS A 3 -2.30 -19.45 -4.39
CA LYS A 3 -0.91 -19.02 -4.49
C LYS A 3 -0.66 -17.89 -3.47
N LEU A 4 0.40 -18.02 -2.64
CA LEU A 4 0.83 -16.95 -1.73
C LEU A 4 1.26 -15.72 -2.52
N LEU A 5 0.70 -14.57 -2.20
CA LEU A 5 1.04 -13.31 -2.87
C LEU A 5 2.28 -12.68 -2.24
N LYS A 6 3.20 -12.22 -3.09
CA LYS A 6 4.40 -11.47 -2.71
C LYS A 6 4.12 -10.00 -2.94
N ILE A 7 4.11 -9.21 -1.88
CA ILE A 7 3.78 -7.78 -1.93
C ILE A 7 5.02 -6.98 -1.50
N ALA A 8 5.51 -6.14 -2.39
CA ALA A 8 6.71 -5.34 -2.18
C ALA A 8 6.37 -4.08 -1.37
N HIS A 9 6.83 -4.00 -0.12
CA HIS A 9 6.61 -2.89 0.82
C HIS A 9 7.36 -1.64 0.35
N ARG A 10 6.63 -0.59 0.00
CA ARG A 10 7.16 0.66 -0.59
C ARG A 10 8.03 0.41 -1.83
N GLY A 11 7.68 -0.63 -2.61
CA GLY A 11 8.54 -1.22 -3.62
C GLY A 11 9.53 -2.24 -3.05
N ALA A 12 10.57 -2.58 -3.80
CA ALA A 12 11.64 -3.46 -3.31
C ALA A 12 12.64 -2.67 -2.44
N LYS A 13 12.17 -2.22 -1.28
CA LYS A 13 12.85 -1.28 -0.37
C LYS A 13 14.22 -1.78 0.12
N ALA A 14 14.43 -3.07 0.18
CA ALA A 14 15.74 -3.61 0.56
C ALA A 14 16.83 -3.40 -0.50
N TYR A 15 16.45 -3.03 -1.72
CA TYR A 15 17.34 -2.93 -2.88
C TYR A 15 17.46 -1.49 -3.43
N GLU A 16 16.38 -0.72 -3.32
CA GLU A 16 16.29 0.64 -3.86
C GLU A 16 15.61 1.57 -2.84
N PRO A 17 15.83 2.90 -2.90
CA PRO A 17 15.17 3.83 -2.01
C PRO A 17 13.64 3.68 -2.05
N GLU A 18 13.01 3.56 -0.87
CA GLU A 18 11.57 3.33 -0.73
C GLU A 18 10.72 4.38 -1.45
N ASN A 19 9.52 3.98 -1.90
CA ASN A 19 8.54 4.87 -2.52
C ASN A 19 9.09 5.64 -3.75
N THR A 20 9.99 5.02 -4.51
CA THR A 20 10.55 5.57 -5.76
C THR A 20 10.18 4.70 -6.96
N LEU A 21 10.16 5.30 -8.16
CA LEU A 21 9.93 4.54 -9.40
C LEU A 21 10.97 3.43 -9.60
N GLN A 22 12.20 3.62 -9.09
CA GLN A 22 13.25 2.58 -9.12
C GLN A 22 12.91 1.40 -8.22
N ALA A 23 12.43 1.65 -6.98
CA ALA A 23 12.00 0.58 -6.08
C ALA A 23 10.79 -0.19 -6.65
N PHE A 24 9.88 0.49 -7.32
CA PHE A 24 8.72 -0.14 -7.96
C PHE A 24 9.14 -0.94 -9.21
N GLN A 25 10.02 -0.41 -10.05
CA GLN A 25 10.57 -1.17 -11.17
C GLN A 25 11.32 -2.42 -10.68
N LYS A 26 12.14 -2.27 -9.62
CA LYS A 26 12.84 -3.41 -9.01
C LYS A 26 11.87 -4.47 -8.48
N ALA A 27 10.74 -4.07 -7.88
CA ALA A 27 9.71 -5.01 -7.44
C ALA A 27 9.08 -5.78 -8.62
N LEU A 28 8.83 -5.12 -9.75
CA LEU A 28 8.37 -5.76 -10.98
C LEU A 28 9.41 -6.76 -11.52
N ASP A 29 10.69 -6.38 -11.54
CA ASP A 29 11.79 -7.24 -11.99
C ASP A 29 11.95 -8.50 -11.10
N LEU A 30 11.63 -8.37 -9.81
CA LEU A 30 11.59 -9.49 -8.85
C LEU A 30 10.26 -10.27 -8.87
N HIS A 31 9.41 -10.00 -9.85
CA HIS A 31 8.12 -10.67 -10.05
C HIS A 31 7.20 -10.60 -8.82
N ALA A 32 7.17 -9.45 -8.14
CA ALA A 32 6.20 -9.18 -7.09
C ALA A 32 4.77 -9.25 -7.67
N HIS A 33 3.84 -9.84 -6.92
CA HIS A 33 2.43 -9.92 -7.31
C HIS A 33 1.66 -8.62 -6.99
N GLY A 34 2.19 -7.83 -6.05
CA GLY A 34 1.69 -6.52 -5.67
C GLY A 34 2.81 -5.60 -5.22
N ILE A 35 2.54 -4.30 -5.33
CA ILE A 35 3.38 -3.23 -4.80
C ILE A 35 2.54 -2.49 -3.77
N GLU A 36 3.08 -2.29 -2.60
CA GLU A 36 2.51 -1.41 -1.59
C GLU A 36 3.25 -0.06 -1.61
N LEU A 37 2.54 1.03 -1.37
CA LEU A 37 3.04 2.40 -1.34
C LEU A 37 2.16 3.32 -0.49
N ASP A 38 2.74 4.42 -0.04
CA ASP A 38 2.09 5.42 0.82
C ASP A 38 1.80 6.72 0.06
N VAL A 39 0.68 7.40 0.36
CA VAL A 39 0.32 8.63 -0.33
C VAL A 39 -0.07 9.79 0.59
N HIS A 40 0.34 10.99 0.18
CA HIS A 40 -0.03 12.29 0.73
C HIS A 40 -0.50 13.24 -0.38
N LEU A 41 -1.01 14.41 -0.01
CA LEU A 41 -1.30 15.49 -0.96
C LEU A 41 -0.27 16.61 -0.87
N SER A 42 0.14 17.14 -2.03
CA SER A 42 0.84 18.41 -2.15
C SER A 42 -0.10 19.61 -1.90
N ALA A 43 0.45 20.80 -1.69
CA ALA A 43 -0.31 22.04 -1.51
C ALA A 43 -1.28 22.34 -2.68
N ASP A 44 -0.90 21.99 -3.89
CA ASP A 44 -1.70 22.13 -5.12
C ASP A 44 -2.52 20.89 -5.49
N GLY A 45 -2.60 19.91 -4.56
CA GLY A 45 -3.52 18.77 -4.61
C GLY A 45 -3.12 17.62 -5.53
N HIS A 46 -1.82 17.45 -5.81
CA HIS A 46 -1.28 16.26 -6.45
C HIS A 46 -1.06 15.14 -5.42
N ILE A 47 -1.26 13.89 -5.83
CA ILE A 47 -1.02 12.72 -4.98
C ILE A 47 0.46 12.35 -5.06
N ILE A 48 1.18 12.57 -3.96
CA ILE A 48 2.62 12.33 -3.82
C ILE A 48 2.85 10.99 -3.13
N VAL A 49 3.81 10.22 -3.63
CA VAL A 49 4.17 8.92 -3.04
C VAL A 49 5.33 9.10 -2.08
N MET A 50 5.05 8.99 -0.77
CA MET A 50 6.01 9.15 0.33
C MET A 50 5.39 8.56 1.60
N HIS A 51 6.20 7.99 2.48
CA HIS A 51 5.72 7.45 3.75
C HIS A 51 5.51 8.52 4.81
N ASP A 52 6.55 9.31 5.10
CA ASP A 52 6.52 10.31 6.16
C ASP A 52 5.74 11.55 5.69
N GLU A 53 5.10 12.27 6.62
CA GLU A 53 4.42 13.55 6.33
C GLU A 53 5.41 14.64 5.92
N THR A 54 6.68 14.50 6.33
CA THR A 54 7.77 15.44 6.01
C THR A 54 8.74 14.84 5.00
N ILE A 55 9.42 15.72 4.26
CA ILE A 55 10.44 15.31 3.27
C ILE A 55 11.84 15.13 3.85
N ASP A 56 12.02 15.41 5.14
CA ASP A 56 13.33 15.59 5.83
C ASP A 56 14.22 14.35 5.79
N LYS A 57 13.62 13.17 5.97
CA LYS A 57 14.36 11.91 6.08
C LYS A 57 14.84 11.39 4.73
N MET A 58 14.01 11.56 3.70
CA MET A 58 14.22 10.91 2.41
C MET A 58 14.88 11.82 1.37
N THR A 59 14.81 13.14 1.56
CA THR A 59 15.27 14.10 0.56
C THR A 59 16.30 15.07 1.12
N ASN A 60 16.85 15.90 0.24
CA ASN A 60 17.72 17.04 0.60
C ASN A 60 16.92 18.30 1.03
N GLY A 61 15.58 18.23 1.08
CA GLY A 61 14.68 19.28 1.56
C GLY A 61 14.27 19.09 3.02
N LYS A 62 13.39 19.97 3.53
CA LYS A 62 12.80 19.90 4.86
C LYS A 62 11.38 20.45 4.85
N GLY A 63 10.53 19.94 5.76
CA GLY A 63 9.18 20.43 6.00
C GLY A 63 8.09 19.48 5.48
N ASP A 64 6.83 19.90 5.67
CA ASP A 64 5.66 19.08 5.40
C ASP A 64 5.32 19.06 3.91
N ILE A 65 5.00 17.90 3.37
CA ILE A 65 4.63 17.66 1.97
C ILE A 65 3.49 18.58 1.53
N ASN A 66 2.48 18.74 2.37
CA ASN A 66 1.28 19.54 2.07
C ASN A 66 1.51 21.05 2.02
N THR A 67 2.70 21.53 2.37
CA THR A 67 3.08 22.95 2.27
C THR A 67 3.75 23.30 0.94
N TYR A 68 4.13 22.31 0.15
CA TYR A 68 4.82 22.48 -1.13
C TYR A 68 3.92 22.13 -2.32
N THR A 69 4.07 22.86 -3.41
CA THR A 69 3.51 22.48 -4.72
C THR A 69 4.24 21.27 -5.31
N LEU A 70 3.63 20.60 -6.28
CA LEU A 70 4.30 19.50 -7.01
C LEU A 70 5.63 19.95 -7.62
N ALA A 71 5.68 21.15 -8.20
CA ALA A 71 6.90 21.68 -8.83
C ALA A 71 8.05 21.84 -7.82
N GLU A 72 7.75 22.31 -6.62
CA GLU A 72 8.73 22.43 -5.53
C GLU A 72 9.14 21.05 -5.03
N LEU A 73 8.19 20.13 -4.78
CA LEU A 73 8.50 18.76 -4.35
C LEU A 73 9.40 18.02 -5.34
N LYS A 74 9.18 18.21 -6.65
CA LYS A 74 10.04 17.62 -7.70
C LYS A 74 11.45 18.21 -7.74
N SER A 75 11.71 19.36 -7.11
CA SER A 75 13.05 19.95 -7.00
C SER A 75 13.90 19.32 -5.89
N PHE A 76 13.27 18.69 -4.89
CA PHE A 76 13.96 17.95 -3.84
C PHE A 76 14.28 16.52 -4.31
N LEU A 77 15.49 16.05 -3.99
CA LEU A 77 16.00 14.79 -4.49
C LEU A 77 16.13 13.75 -3.38
N ILE A 78 15.61 12.55 -3.62
CA ILE A 78 15.84 11.35 -2.82
C ILE A 78 17.19 10.76 -3.25
N ALA A 79 18.07 10.46 -2.26
CA ALA A 79 19.42 9.94 -2.50
C ALA A 79 20.18 10.76 -3.57
N ASP A 80 20.03 12.09 -3.56
CA ASP A 80 20.69 13.08 -4.44
C ASP A 80 20.44 12.92 -5.96
N LYS A 81 19.49 12.07 -6.36
CA LYS A 81 19.28 11.78 -7.80
C LYS A 81 17.84 11.48 -8.22
N LEU A 82 16.97 11.06 -7.30
CA LEU A 82 15.62 10.60 -7.63
C LEU A 82 14.58 11.64 -7.21
N GLN A 83 13.57 11.81 -8.02
CA GLN A 83 12.43 12.66 -7.69
C GLN A 83 11.36 11.85 -6.93
N MET A 84 10.62 12.50 -6.03
CA MET A 84 9.41 11.95 -5.45
C MET A 84 8.39 11.65 -6.54
N PRO A 85 7.86 10.42 -6.63
CA PRO A 85 6.84 10.11 -7.64
C PRO A 85 5.47 10.68 -7.26
N THR A 86 4.67 10.95 -8.28
CA THR A 86 3.21 11.04 -8.15
C THR A 86 2.58 9.67 -8.33
N LEU A 87 1.37 9.47 -7.81
CA LEU A 87 0.65 8.21 -7.98
C LEU A 87 0.33 7.91 -9.47
N ASN A 88 0.15 8.95 -10.29
CA ASN A 88 -0.01 8.80 -11.75
C ASN A 88 1.23 8.15 -12.38
N GLU A 89 2.43 8.64 -12.04
CA GLU A 89 3.69 8.09 -12.56
C GLU A 89 3.88 6.62 -12.16
N VAL A 90 3.42 6.26 -10.95
CA VAL A 90 3.45 4.85 -10.50
C VAL A 90 2.47 4.00 -11.31
N PHE A 91 1.23 4.46 -11.52
CA PHE A 91 0.25 3.72 -12.33
C PHE A 91 0.76 3.50 -13.76
N ASP A 92 1.34 4.53 -14.38
CA ASP A 92 1.90 4.43 -15.72
C ASP A 92 3.10 3.47 -15.80
N LEU A 93 3.97 3.43 -14.77
CA LEU A 93 5.09 2.47 -14.68
C LEU A 93 4.61 1.03 -14.51
N VAL A 94 3.68 0.82 -13.58
CA VAL A 94 3.18 -0.53 -13.24
C VAL A 94 2.39 -1.12 -14.40
N ASP A 95 1.60 -0.30 -15.08
CA ASP A 95 0.79 -0.68 -16.25
C ASP A 95 0.14 -2.08 -16.13
N LYS A 96 -0.58 -2.30 -15.04
CA LYS A 96 -1.33 -3.55 -14.78
C LYS A 96 -0.49 -4.83 -14.62
N LYS A 97 0.85 -4.73 -14.53
CA LYS A 97 1.73 -5.90 -14.38
C LYS A 97 1.58 -6.58 -13.01
N CYS A 98 1.14 -5.84 -11.99
CA CYS A 98 0.78 -6.33 -10.67
C CYS A 98 -0.31 -5.45 -10.07
N PHE A 99 -0.91 -5.86 -8.92
CA PHE A 99 -1.81 -4.95 -8.21
C PHE A 99 -1.03 -3.92 -7.37
N ILE A 100 -1.70 -2.82 -7.02
CA ILE A 100 -1.13 -1.74 -6.20
C ILE A 100 -1.95 -1.63 -4.92
N ASN A 101 -1.30 -1.80 -3.76
CA ASN A 101 -1.84 -1.45 -2.45
C ASN A 101 -1.46 -0.01 -2.12
N ILE A 102 -2.47 0.87 -2.02
CA ILE A 102 -2.29 2.30 -1.78
C ILE A 102 -2.66 2.58 -0.33
N GLU A 103 -1.66 2.85 0.51
CA GLU A 103 -1.91 3.30 1.88
C GLU A 103 -2.23 4.79 1.91
N LEU A 104 -3.44 5.13 2.37
CA LEU A 104 -3.81 6.51 2.66
C LEU A 104 -3.27 6.89 4.04
N LYS A 105 -2.39 7.90 4.09
CA LYS A 105 -1.83 8.38 5.36
C LYS A 105 -2.80 9.27 6.14
N ASN A 106 -3.79 9.84 5.44
CA ASN A 106 -4.88 10.63 6.01
C ASN A 106 -6.13 10.63 5.12
N ALA A 107 -7.27 11.06 5.66
CA ALA A 107 -8.56 11.07 4.95
C ALA A 107 -8.59 12.05 3.76
N ASP A 108 -7.80 13.10 3.77
CA ASP A 108 -7.80 14.12 2.71
C ASP A 108 -7.42 13.55 1.33
N THR A 109 -6.67 12.43 1.31
CA THR A 109 -6.26 11.75 0.09
C THR A 109 -7.38 10.94 -0.56
N SER A 110 -8.41 10.51 0.20
CA SER A 110 -9.45 9.55 -0.23
C SER A 110 -10.10 9.93 -1.56
N LYS A 111 -10.65 11.15 -1.65
CA LYS A 111 -11.36 11.62 -2.86
C LYS A 111 -10.50 11.66 -4.09
N LYS A 112 -9.25 12.13 -3.93
CA LYS A 112 -8.30 12.24 -5.04
C LYS A 112 -7.86 10.88 -5.56
N VAL A 113 -7.55 9.94 -4.65
CA VAL A 113 -7.17 8.57 -5.01
C VAL A 113 -8.33 7.83 -5.68
N VAL A 114 -9.55 7.88 -5.13
CA VAL A 114 -10.74 7.28 -5.74
C VAL A 114 -11.01 7.85 -7.14
N SER A 115 -10.89 9.18 -7.30
CA SER A 115 -11.05 9.83 -8.61
C SER A 115 -10.00 9.38 -9.62
N LEU A 116 -8.73 9.27 -9.19
CA LEU A 116 -7.64 8.82 -10.06
C LEU A 116 -7.85 7.36 -10.50
N ILE A 117 -8.20 6.46 -9.58
CA ILE A 117 -8.55 5.07 -9.90
C ILE A 117 -9.67 5.01 -10.94
N GLY A 118 -10.76 5.79 -10.71
CA GLY A 118 -11.87 5.87 -11.65
C GLY A 118 -11.46 6.32 -13.06
N LYS A 119 -10.54 7.28 -13.15
CA LYS A 119 -9.98 7.75 -14.43
C LYS A 119 -9.20 6.64 -15.14
N TYR A 120 -8.32 5.91 -14.44
CA TYR A 120 -7.53 4.83 -15.04
C TYR A 120 -8.40 3.64 -15.48
N ILE A 121 -9.46 3.35 -14.74
CA ILE A 121 -10.45 2.33 -15.16
C ILE A 121 -11.19 2.77 -16.43
N ALA A 122 -11.64 4.01 -16.50
CA ALA A 122 -12.40 4.52 -17.63
C ALA A 122 -11.56 4.72 -18.91
N GLU A 123 -10.31 5.18 -18.77
CA GLU A 123 -9.50 5.66 -19.88
C GLU A 123 -8.32 4.72 -20.26
N LYS A 124 -7.83 3.89 -19.32
CA LYS A 124 -6.60 3.11 -19.47
C LYS A 124 -6.81 1.60 -19.39
N ASN A 125 -8.06 1.14 -19.40
CA ASN A 125 -8.42 -0.27 -19.34
C ASN A 125 -7.89 -1.02 -18.09
N TRP A 126 -7.82 -0.31 -16.96
CA TRP A 126 -7.61 -0.92 -15.66
C TRP A 126 -8.92 -1.47 -15.11
N ASN A 127 -8.86 -2.31 -14.09
CA ASN A 127 -10.04 -2.78 -13.34
C ASN A 127 -9.79 -2.68 -11.83
N TYR A 128 -10.83 -2.88 -11.02
CA TYR A 128 -10.73 -2.76 -9.55
C TYR A 128 -9.79 -3.79 -8.91
N GLU A 129 -9.57 -4.94 -9.56
CA GLU A 129 -8.67 -5.99 -9.05
C GLU A 129 -7.19 -5.58 -9.07
N HIS A 130 -6.83 -4.54 -9.82
CA HIS A 130 -5.49 -3.97 -9.81
C HIS A 130 -5.22 -3.06 -8.62
N PHE A 131 -6.21 -2.83 -7.75
CA PHE A 131 -6.07 -1.90 -6.65
C PHE A 131 -6.54 -2.53 -5.33
N ILE A 132 -5.92 -2.10 -4.24
CA ILE A 132 -6.44 -2.20 -2.89
C ILE A 132 -6.08 -0.90 -2.18
N ILE A 133 -7.01 -0.31 -1.44
CA ILE A 133 -6.74 0.86 -0.61
C ILE A 133 -6.66 0.41 0.84
N SER A 134 -5.59 0.79 1.53
CA SER A 134 -5.41 0.51 2.95
C SER A 134 -5.17 1.78 3.75
N SER A 135 -5.43 1.75 5.05
CA SER A 135 -5.14 2.85 5.97
C SER A 135 -5.24 2.40 7.43
N PHE A 136 -4.48 3.05 8.30
CA PHE A 136 -4.71 3.08 9.76
C PHE A 136 -5.82 4.08 10.14
N ASP A 137 -6.04 5.12 9.31
CA ASP A 137 -7.22 5.98 9.46
C ASP A 137 -8.46 5.30 8.87
N TRP A 138 -9.20 4.63 9.74
CA TRP A 138 -10.42 3.92 9.33
C TRP A 138 -11.55 4.84 8.86
N ASN A 139 -11.48 6.15 9.16
CA ASN A 139 -12.44 7.11 8.59
C ASN A 139 -12.15 7.33 7.10
N ALA A 140 -10.86 7.35 6.71
CA ALA A 140 -10.48 7.37 5.30
C ALA A 140 -11.05 6.16 4.54
N LEU A 141 -11.00 4.96 5.15
CA LEU A 141 -11.56 3.75 4.54
C LEU A 141 -13.09 3.80 4.40
N LYS A 142 -13.81 4.35 5.39
CA LYS A 142 -15.26 4.60 5.28
C LYS A 142 -15.57 5.57 4.15
N GLU A 143 -14.77 6.63 4.00
CA GLU A 143 -14.95 7.58 2.91
C GLU A 143 -14.76 6.92 1.54
N VAL A 144 -13.69 6.11 1.37
CA VAL A 144 -13.46 5.33 0.15
C VAL A 144 -14.67 4.44 -0.16
N GLN A 145 -15.16 3.67 0.84
CA GLN A 145 -16.32 2.80 0.69
C GLN A 145 -17.57 3.58 0.22
N ASN A 146 -17.80 4.76 0.79
CA ASN A 146 -18.95 5.61 0.41
C ASN A 146 -18.79 6.20 -0.99
N LEU A 147 -17.58 6.58 -1.40
CA LEU A 147 -17.30 7.16 -2.72
C LEU A 147 -17.37 6.12 -3.83
N ASN A 148 -16.82 4.94 -3.61
CA ASN A 148 -16.85 3.85 -4.60
C ASN A 148 -16.69 2.46 -3.94
N PRO A 149 -17.83 1.75 -3.69
CA PRO A 149 -17.82 0.46 -3.01
C PRO A 149 -17.19 -0.69 -3.83
N ASN A 150 -16.82 -0.47 -5.09
CA ASN A 150 -16.17 -1.48 -5.91
C ASN A 150 -14.65 -1.53 -5.68
N ILE A 151 -14.05 -0.50 -5.04
CA ILE A 151 -12.62 -0.49 -4.75
C ILE A 151 -12.35 -1.43 -3.57
N PRO A 152 -11.48 -2.44 -3.72
CA PRO A 152 -11.09 -3.32 -2.62
C PRO A 152 -10.41 -2.54 -1.49
N ILE A 153 -10.77 -2.85 -0.24
CA ILE A 153 -10.24 -2.20 0.96
C ILE A 153 -9.49 -3.22 1.82
N GLY A 154 -8.31 -2.83 2.32
CA GLY A 154 -7.52 -3.53 3.32
C GLY A 154 -7.48 -2.72 4.63
N VAL A 155 -7.85 -3.35 5.74
CA VAL A 155 -7.85 -2.70 7.05
C VAL A 155 -6.50 -2.91 7.73
N LEU A 156 -5.70 -1.85 7.89
CA LEU A 156 -4.45 -1.90 8.65
C LEU A 156 -4.72 -1.92 10.15
N THR A 157 -3.94 -2.74 10.87
CA THR A 157 -3.96 -2.79 12.35
C THR A 157 -2.63 -3.29 12.91
N GLU A 158 -2.20 -2.69 14.02
CA GLU A 158 -1.03 -3.08 14.80
C GLU A 158 -1.35 -3.34 16.28
N GLU A 159 -2.63 -3.24 16.66
CA GLU A 159 -3.04 -3.35 18.06
C GLU A 159 -4.03 -4.49 18.30
N ASN A 160 -5.21 -4.48 17.66
CA ASN A 160 -6.32 -5.36 17.99
C ASN A 160 -7.03 -5.94 16.76
N LEU A 161 -6.84 -7.23 16.55
CA LEU A 161 -7.43 -7.97 15.44
C LEU A 161 -8.96 -8.07 15.49
N ASP A 162 -9.55 -8.21 16.69
CA ASP A 162 -11.01 -8.36 16.81
C ASP A 162 -11.72 -7.03 16.46
N THR A 163 -11.15 -5.90 16.87
CA THR A 163 -11.66 -4.58 16.50
C THR A 163 -11.52 -4.31 14.99
N ALA A 164 -10.36 -4.66 14.43
CA ALA A 164 -10.12 -4.54 12.99
C ALA A 164 -11.07 -5.42 12.18
N LEU A 165 -11.32 -6.66 12.65
CA LEU A 165 -12.23 -7.58 12.01
C LEU A 165 -13.68 -7.07 12.04
N ALA A 166 -14.15 -6.58 13.19
CA ALA A 166 -15.49 -5.98 13.31
C ALA A 166 -15.66 -4.76 12.40
N PHE A 167 -14.64 -3.92 12.32
CA PHE A 167 -14.63 -2.79 11.40
C PHE A 167 -14.66 -3.24 9.94
N ALA A 168 -13.79 -4.19 9.55
CA ALA A 168 -13.74 -4.73 8.21
C ALA A 168 -15.09 -5.32 7.75
N GLU A 169 -15.80 -6.03 8.65
CA GLU A 169 -17.17 -6.51 8.39
C GLU A 169 -18.14 -5.35 8.11
N SER A 170 -18.06 -4.28 8.91
CA SER A 170 -18.97 -3.14 8.81
C SER A 170 -18.88 -2.38 7.49
N ILE A 171 -17.68 -2.35 6.87
CA ILE A 171 -17.42 -1.67 5.60
C ILE A 171 -17.28 -2.65 4.41
N LYS A 172 -17.51 -3.95 4.63
CA LYS A 172 -17.32 -5.00 3.62
C LYS A 172 -15.91 -4.96 2.99
N ALA A 173 -14.88 -4.81 3.80
CA ALA A 173 -13.50 -4.81 3.36
C ALA A 173 -13.14 -6.13 2.64
N LYS A 174 -12.08 -6.12 1.86
CA LYS A 174 -11.56 -7.30 1.16
C LYS A 174 -10.50 -8.03 1.97
N ALA A 175 -9.70 -7.30 2.75
CA ALA A 175 -8.55 -7.84 3.47
C ALA A 175 -8.35 -7.17 4.83
N ILE A 176 -7.60 -7.86 5.69
CA ILE A 176 -7.01 -7.32 6.90
C ILE A 176 -5.49 -7.37 6.72
N HIS A 177 -4.83 -6.23 7.00
CA HIS A 177 -3.38 -6.05 6.93
C HIS A 177 -2.84 -5.86 8.36
N PRO A 178 -2.58 -6.95 9.10
CA PRO A 178 -2.12 -6.85 10.47
C PRO A 178 -0.59 -6.74 10.58
N ASP A 179 -0.10 -6.15 11.68
CA ASP A 179 1.25 -6.47 12.13
C ASP A 179 1.35 -8.00 12.29
N PHE A 180 2.38 -8.60 11.68
CA PHE A 180 2.56 -10.04 11.67
C PHE A 180 2.73 -10.65 13.07
N GLN A 181 3.18 -9.86 14.05
CA GLN A 181 3.36 -10.31 15.43
C GLN A 181 2.02 -10.59 16.12
N LEU A 182 0.93 -10.01 15.66
CA LEU A 182 -0.43 -10.29 16.15
C LEU A 182 -0.97 -11.65 15.69
N LEU A 183 -0.35 -12.28 14.66
CA LEU A 183 -0.88 -13.47 14.02
C LEU A 183 -0.44 -14.77 14.69
N ASN A 184 -1.34 -15.73 14.65
CA ASN A 184 -1.14 -17.15 14.87
C ASN A 184 -2.08 -17.97 13.97
N ASN A 185 -1.96 -19.31 13.99
CA ASN A 185 -2.81 -20.19 13.17
C ASN A 185 -4.31 -20.01 13.43
N GLU A 186 -4.70 -19.83 14.69
CA GLU A 186 -6.11 -19.76 15.10
C GLU A 186 -6.76 -18.48 14.59
N ASN A 187 -6.15 -17.30 14.89
CA ASN A 187 -6.73 -16.02 14.50
C ASN A 187 -6.66 -15.77 12.98
N THR A 188 -5.61 -16.26 12.31
CA THR A 188 -5.53 -16.21 10.83
C THR A 188 -6.69 -16.99 10.22
N ARG A 189 -6.94 -18.22 10.69
CA ARG A 189 -8.05 -19.03 10.21
C ARG A 189 -9.41 -18.38 10.49
N LYS A 190 -9.61 -17.82 11.69
CA LYS A 190 -10.84 -17.08 12.08
C LYS A 190 -11.14 -15.94 11.10
N ILE A 191 -10.12 -15.15 10.72
CA ILE A 191 -10.25 -14.05 9.76
C ILE A 191 -10.65 -14.59 8.37
N GLN A 192 -9.97 -15.64 7.92
CA GLN A 192 -10.23 -16.24 6.60
C GLN A 192 -11.59 -16.93 6.51
N GLU A 193 -12.07 -17.60 7.57
CA GLU A 193 -13.41 -18.20 7.63
C GLU A 193 -14.54 -17.16 7.51
N LYS A 194 -14.26 -15.89 7.85
CA LYS A 194 -15.17 -14.76 7.61
C LYS A 194 -15.06 -14.18 6.19
N GLY A 195 -14.20 -14.74 5.35
CA GLY A 195 -14.06 -14.37 3.94
C GLY A 195 -13.02 -13.28 3.64
N PHE A 196 -12.23 -12.87 4.63
CA PHE A 196 -11.18 -11.85 4.45
C PHE A 196 -9.85 -12.47 4.02
N LEU A 197 -9.12 -11.76 3.17
CA LEU A 197 -7.71 -12.04 2.90
C LEU A 197 -6.86 -11.52 4.07
N VAL A 198 -5.69 -12.14 4.29
CA VAL A 198 -4.75 -11.74 5.36
C VAL A 198 -3.41 -11.42 4.72
N PHE A 199 -2.97 -10.14 4.82
CA PHE A 199 -1.72 -9.63 4.28
C PHE A 199 -0.87 -8.99 5.40
N PRO A 200 -0.15 -9.81 6.20
CA PRO A 200 0.70 -9.29 7.27
C PRO A 200 1.89 -8.45 6.75
N TRP A 201 2.31 -7.50 7.56
CA TRP A 201 3.42 -6.57 7.34
C TRP A 201 4.22 -6.34 8.62
N THR A 202 5.49 -5.84 8.61
CA THR A 202 6.42 -5.99 7.50
C THR A 202 7.29 -7.19 7.80
N VAL A 203 7.22 -8.25 7.00
CA VAL A 203 7.85 -9.55 7.30
C VAL A 203 9.13 -9.67 6.49
N ASN A 204 10.30 -9.59 7.14
CA ASN A 204 11.58 -9.44 6.44
C ASN A 204 12.59 -10.55 6.70
N THR A 205 12.59 -11.18 7.88
CA THR A 205 13.54 -12.24 8.20
C THR A 205 13.06 -13.59 7.65
N GLU A 206 14.00 -14.48 7.31
CA GLU A 206 13.66 -15.84 6.84
C GLU A 206 12.80 -16.58 7.88
N GLU A 207 13.15 -16.44 9.18
CA GLU A 207 12.40 -17.07 10.28
C GLU A 207 10.95 -16.58 10.32
N ASP A 208 10.72 -15.26 10.27
CA ASP A 208 9.38 -14.68 10.30
C ASP A 208 8.59 -15.05 9.04
N ILE A 209 9.23 -15.04 7.86
CA ILE A 209 8.61 -15.46 6.61
C ILE A 209 8.11 -16.89 6.71
N GLN A 210 8.94 -17.83 7.19
CA GLN A 210 8.54 -19.23 7.35
C GLN A 210 7.45 -19.39 8.41
N LYS A 211 7.55 -18.67 9.53
CA LYS A 211 6.54 -18.63 10.58
C LYS A 211 5.19 -18.16 10.02
N VAL A 212 5.15 -17.05 9.33
CA VAL A 212 3.91 -16.47 8.78
C VAL A 212 3.33 -17.35 7.66
N LYS A 213 4.19 -17.94 6.81
CA LYS A 213 3.76 -18.96 5.81
C LYS A 213 3.04 -20.14 6.46
N SER A 214 3.50 -20.59 7.63
CA SER A 214 2.87 -21.72 8.33
C SER A 214 1.43 -21.43 8.78
N TYR A 215 1.03 -20.16 8.86
CA TYR A 215 -0.34 -19.73 9.17
C TYR A 215 -1.27 -19.71 7.95
N ASN A 216 -0.77 -20.08 6.75
CA ASN A 216 -1.51 -20.09 5.49
C ASN A 216 -2.12 -18.73 5.12
N VAL A 217 -1.40 -17.63 5.38
CA VAL A 217 -1.80 -16.27 4.96
C VAL A 217 -1.94 -16.17 3.43
N ASN A 218 -2.70 -15.21 2.94
CA ASN A 218 -2.99 -15.03 1.51
C ASN A 218 -1.86 -14.29 0.77
N GLY A 219 -1.10 -13.47 1.47
CA GLY A 219 0.07 -12.75 0.94
C GLY A 219 0.94 -12.24 2.07
N ILE A 220 2.11 -11.76 1.76
CA ILE A 220 3.07 -11.19 2.71
C ILE A 220 3.58 -9.88 2.14
N ILE A 221 3.56 -8.82 2.96
CA ILE A 221 4.15 -7.51 2.65
C ILE A 221 5.56 -7.49 3.24
N SER A 222 6.57 -7.31 2.36
CA SER A 222 7.99 -7.42 2.72
C SER A 222 8.85 -6.43 1.94
N ASP A 223 9.95 -5.98 2.56
CA ASP A 223 11.01 -5.22 1.90
C ASP A 223 11.78 -6.06 0.86
N ASN A 224 11.73 -7.40 1.01
CA ASN A 224 12.44 -8.40 0.21
C ASN A 224 11.45 -9.34 -0.49
N PRO A 225 10.70 -8.91 -1.53
CA PRO A 225 9.64 -9.72 -2.13
C PRO A 225 10.14 -11.01 -2.79
N ASP A 226 11.42 -11.09 -3.16
CA ASP A 226 12.06 -12.28 -3.73
C ASP A 226 12.31 -13.40 -2.70
N LYS A 227 12.35 -13.08 -1.41
CA LYS A 227 12.53 -14.07 -0.32
C LYS A 227 11.23 -14.77 0.11
N ILE A 228 10.07 -14.28 -0.36
CA ILE A 228 8.78 -14.88 -0.04
C ILE A 228 8.50 -16.14 -0.86
#